data_2bc51164e130f69399abf45c2154babc
#
_entry.id   2bc51164e130f69399abf45c2154babc
#
_cell.length_a   1.000
_cell.length_b   1.000
_cell.length_c   1.000
_cell.angle_alpha   90.00
_cell.angle_beta   90.00
_cell.angle_gamma   90.00
#
_symmetry.space_group_name_H-M   'P 1'
#
loop_
_entity.id
_entity.type
_entity.pdbx_description
1 polymer ?
#
loop_
_entity_poly.entity_id
_entity_poly.type
_entity_poly.pdbx_seq_one_letter_code
_entity_poly.pdbx_strand_id
1 'polypeptide(L)'
;MLRTRREFLALASAAGLAGAASMRYHIGITTNTRGGWEKDVFLSFRQAHEVGYRWVESFIHYFWDDFNQPEVLQKQIDAIGVRFVTISNGGPMETHFEDPARHEKIVEQHVRLVRFIKTFGCDHLKINTGARRPDGTTPEDLKQIAVVLDEIGRRTSQEGLKFAVHAHMWSQIENRREIDYVLGHTDPRNVWFVLDTGHITMAGMNPVELARTLGSRIVEFHLKDVKPENRGGARQRIATVDQMAHPIFFPLGEGGVDFPAIMAHLREIAWQGYLTVELDTSPFRPPQESARISKEYLEKTLHLDLSA
;
A
#
# COMPACT_ATOMS: atom_id res chain seq x y z
N MET A 1 -23.08 -22.09 -46.47
CA MET A 1 -24.35 -21.74 -45.80
C MET A 1 -24.12 -20.41 -45.08
N LEU A 2 -24.77 -19.34 -45.59
CA LEU A 2 -24.67 -18.00 -44.99
C LEU A 2 -25.54 -17.97 -43.74
N ARG A 3 -24.92 -17.72 -42.57
CA ARG A 3 -25.64 -17.53 -41.31
C ARG A 3 -26.45 -16.23 -41.36
N THR A 4 -27.67 -16.25 -40.89
CA THR A 4 -28.58 -15.11 -40.95
C THR A 4 -28.21 -14.02 -39.97
N ARG A 5 -28.60 -12.77 -40.26
CA ARG A 5 -28.38 -11.59 -39.39
C ARG A 5 -28.90 -11.78 -37.94
N ARG A 6 -29.89 -12.66 -37.75
CA ARG A 6 -30.45 -13.01 -36.45
C ARG A 6 -29.52 -13.90 -35.62
N GLU A 7 -28.79 -14.83 -36.27
CA GLU A 7 -27.79 -15.67 -35.58
C GLU A 7 -26.55 -14.88 -35.14
N PHE A 8 -26.21 -13.83 -35.93
CA PHE A 8 -25.11 -12.92 -35.57
C PHE A 8 -25.46 -12.02 -34.37
N LEU A 9 -26.71 -11.55 -34.28
CA LEU A 9 -27.21 -10.76 -33.14
C LEU A 9 -27.42 -11.60 -31.88
N ALA A 10 -27.77 -12.88 -32.01
CA ALA A 10 -27.88 -13.79 -30.87
C ALA A 10 -26.49 -14.19 -30.28
N LEU A 11 -25.46 -14.28 -31.14
CA LEU A 11 -24.08 -14.51 -30.69
C LEU A 11 -23.46 -13.26 -30.06
N ALA A 12 -23.81 -12.05 -30.51
CA ALA A 12 -23.36 -10.80 -29.90
C ALA A 12 -24.01 -10.54 -28.51
N SER A 13 -25.29 -10.98 -28.35
CA SER A 13 -25.94 -10.88 -27.01
C SER A 13 -25.55 -11.98 -26.06
N ALA A 14 -25.05 -13.14 -26.49
CA ALA A 14 -24.50 -14.18 -25.62
C ALA A 14 -23.06 -13.90 -25.19
N ALA A 15 -22.29 -13.14 -25.98
CA ALA A 15 -20.95 -12.67 -25.59
C ALA A 15 -20.99 -11.51 -24.58
N GLY A 16 -22.12 -10.82 -24.44
CA GLY A 16 -22.33 -9.73 -23.47
C GLY A 16 -22.73 -10.21 -22.07
N LEU A 17 -22.94 -11.52 -21.88
CA LEU A 17 -23.31 -12.16 -20.61
C LEU A 17 -22.25 -13.14 -20.09
N ALA A 18 -21.05 -13.16 -20.71
CA ALA A 18 -19.90 -13.76 -20.06
C ALA A 18 -19.62 -12.92 -18.81
N GLY A 19 -19.98 -13.47 -17.66
CA GLY A 19 -20.07 -12.81 -16.38
C GLY A 19 -18.91 -11.86 -16.14
N ALA A 20 -19.23 -10.62 -15.80
CA ALA A 20 -18.33 -9.75 -15.08
C ALA A 20 -17.94 -10.53 -13.82
N ALA A 21 -16.78 -11.18 -13.85
CA ALA A 21 -16.19 -11.71 -12.64
C ALA A 21 -16.20 -10.52 -11.68
N SER A 22 -16.92 -10.62 -10.58
CA SER A 22 -17.02 -9.54 -9.60
C SER A 22 -15.60 -9.15 -9.25
N MET A 23 -15.21 -7.93 -9.60
CA MET A 23 -13.88 -7.42 -9.31
C MET A 23 -13.74 -7.45 -7.79
N ARG A 24 -12.87 -8.30 -7.28
CA ARG A 24 -12.69 -8.44 -5.84
C ARG A 24 -11.54 -7.54 -5.43
N TYR A 25 -11.90 -6.39 -4.85
CA TYR A 25 -10.98 -5.58 -4.09
C TYR A 25 -11.12 -5.95 -2.61
N HIS A 26 -10.00 -6.20 -1.95
CA HIS A 26 -9.98 -6.23 -0.49
C HIS A 26 -9.73 -4.80 0.00
N ILE A 27 -10.70 -4.22 0.68
CA ILE A 27 -10.61 -2.84 1.14
C ILE A 27 -10.12 -2.81 2.58
N GLY A 28 -8.93 -2.26 2.77
CA GLY A 28 -8.25 -2.14 4.05
C GLY A 28 -8.06 -0.70 4.51
N ILE A 29 -7.49 -0.57 5.72
CA ILE A 29 -7.07 0.70 6.29
C ILE A 29 -5.79 0.53 7.11
N THR A 30 -4.87 1.51 7.02
CA THR A 30 -3.68 1.54 7.90
C THR A 30 -4.06 1.96 9.31
N THR A 31 -3.32 1.47 10.30
CA THR A 31 -3.68 1.58 11.72
C THR A 31 -2.73 2.44 12.54
N ASN A 32 -1.83 3.16 11.88
CA ASN A 32 -0.80 3.98 12.51
C ASN A 32 -1.10 5.49 12.48
N THR A 33 -2.33 5.90 12.17
CA THR A 33 -2.71 7.31 12.07
C THR A 33 -2.43 8.05 13.38
N ARG A 34 -1.56 9.06 13.32
CA ARG A 34 -1.29 9.94 14.46
C ARG A 34 -2.50 10.79 14.79
N GLY A 35 -2.74 10.96 16.09
CA GLY A 35 -3.95 11.57 16.63
C GLY A 35 -4.75 10.58 17.48
N GLY A 36 -4.15 9.42 17.79
CA GLY A 36 -4.70 8.43 18.71
C GLY A 36 -4.39 6.98 18.38
N TRP A 37 -4.48 6.58 17.12
CA TRP A 37 -4.29 5.18 16.72
C TRP A 37 -2.84 4.70 16.87
N GLU A 38 -1.87 5.58 16.67
CA GLU A 38 -0.46 5.29 16.84
C GLU A 38 -0.07 4.89 18.27
N LYS A 39 -0.94 5.16 19.25
CA LYS A 39 -0.70 4.89 20.68
C LYS A 39 -1.27 3.56 21.15
N ASP A 40 -2.31 3.07 20.48
CA ASP A 40 -2.97 1.81 20.81
C ASP A 40 -3.47 1.17 19.51
N VAL A 41 -2.69 0.21 19.02
CA VAL A 41 -3.00 -0.50 17.77
C VAL A 41 -4.28 -1.33 17.87
N PHE A 42 -4.58 -1.90 19.03
CA PHE A 42 -5.81 -2.68 19.22
C PHE A 42 -7.05 -1.78 19.32
N LEU A 43 -6.91 -0.56 19.82
CA LEU A 43 -7.97 0.46 19.71
C LEU A 43 -8.23 0.78 18.23
N SER A 44 -7.17 0.97 17.44
CA SER A 44 -7.31 1.23 16.00
C SER A 44 -8.04 0.10 15.28
N PHE A 45 -7.74 -1.16 15.58
CA PHE A 45 -8.42 -2.33 15.01
C PHE A 45 -9.91 -2.35 15.36
N ARG A 46 -10.26 -2.14 16.65
CA ARG A 46 -11.68 -2.08 17.08
C ARG A 46 -12.42 -0.96 16.37
N GLN A 47 -11.84 0.24 16.33
CA GLN A 47 -12.46 1.40 15.69
C GLN A 47 -12.55 1.25 14.17
N ALA A 48 -11.55 0.67 13.50
CA ALA A 48 -11.62 0.32 12.08
C ALA A 48 -12.76 -0.67 11.82
N HIS A 49 -12.88 -1.72 12.64
CA HIS A 49 -13.96 -2.70 12.55
C HIS A 49 -15.36 -2.06 12.77
N GLU A 50 -15.51 -1.19 13.76
CA GLU A 50 -16.76 -0.46 14.04
C GLU A 50 -17.16 0.45 12.87
N VAL A 51 -16.20 1.05 12.17
CA VAL A 51 -16.44 1.82 10.94
C VAL A 51 -16.89 0.91 9.78
N GLY A 52 -16.46 -0.35 9.77
CA GLY A 52 -16.84 -1.34 8.77
C GLY A 52 -15.66 -1.94 7.98
N TYR A 53 -14.43 -1.53 8.26
CA TYR A 53 -13.26 -2.18 7.67
C TYR A 53 -13.06 -3.58 8.25
N ARG A 54 -12.72 -4.54 7.39
CA ARG A 54 -12.40 -5.92 7.79
C ARG A 54 -10.94 -6.24 7.61
N TRP A 55 -10.23 -5.45 6.81
CA TRP A 55 -8.82 -5.59 6.52
C TRP A 55 -8.06 -4.41 7.11
N VAL A 56 -6.95 -4.71 7.79
CA VAL A 56 -6.08 -3.70 8.42
C VAL A 56 -4.64 -3.92 8.00
N GLU A 57 -3.93 -2.83 7.75
CA GLU A 57 -2.47 -2.86 7.60
C GLU A 57 -1.83 -2.28 8.86
N SER A 58 -0.75 -2.88 9.31
CA SER A 58 -0.04 -2.44 10.50
C SER A 58 1.48 -2.54 10.33
N PHE A 59 2.21 -2.31 11.39
CA PHE A 59 3.67 -2.32 11.40
C PHE A 59 4.20 -3.23 12.49
N ILE A 60 5.33 -3.93 12.24
CA ILE A 60 5.89 -4.93 13.13
C ILE A 60 6.30 -4.38 14.49
N HIS A 61 6.58 -3.08 14.60
CA HIS A 61 6.98 -2.49 15.88
C HIS A 61 5.86 -2.53 16.94
N TYR A 62 4.60 -2.63 16.53
CA TYR A 62 3.47 -2.82 17.47
C TYR A 62 3.39 -4.24 18.04
N PHE A 63 4.03 -5.21 17.37
CA PHE A 63 3.97 -6.64 17.69
C PHE A 63 5.36 -7.24 17.90
N TRP A 64 6.34 -6.40 18.21
CA TRP A 64 7.72 -6.86 18.32
C TRP A 64 7.90 -7.92 19.41
N ASP A 65 7.18 -7.76 20.52
CA ASP A 65 7.21 -8.71 21.64
C ASP A 65 6.46 -10.02 21.31
N ASP A 66 5.44 -9.95 20.44
CA ASP A 66 4.64 -11.10 20.00
C ASP A 66 5.26 -11.84 18.80
N PHE A 67 6.39 -11.37 18.30
CA PHE A 67 7.03 -11.87 17.07
C PHE A 67 7.37 -13.39 17.11
N ASN A 68 7.50 -13.96 18.30
CA ASN A 68 7.71 -15.40 18.52
C ASN A 68 6.44 -16.15 18.93
N GLN A 69 5.32 -15.48 19.07
CA GLN A 69 4.05 -16.03 19.55
C GLN A 69 2.87 -15.53 18.69
N PRO A 70 2.89 -15.79 17.36
CA PRO A 70 1.88 -15.26 16.45
C PRO A 70 0.45 -15.72 16.78
N GLU A 71 0.30 -16.86 17.46
CA GLU A 71 -1.00 -17.38 17.88
C GLU A 71 -1.68 -16.51 18.94
N VAL A 72 -0.93 -15.74 19.73
CA VAL A 72 -1.49 -14.77 20.68
C VAL A 72 -2.13 -13.63 19.92
N LEU A 73 -1.40 -13.05 18.97
CA LEU A 73 -1.90 -11.97 18.11
C LEU A 73 -3.10 -12.45 17.26
N GLN A 74 -3.03 -13.68 16.71
CA GLN A 74 -4.14 -14.26 15.92
C GLN A 74 -5.44 -14.29 16.73
N LYS A 75 -5.40 -14.75 17.97
CA LYS A 75 -6.60 -14.78 18.84
C LYS A 75 -7.16 -13.39 19.10
N GLN A 76 -6.29 -12.37 19.24
CA GLN A 76 -6.73 -11.00 19.48
C GLN A 76 -7.42 -10.39 18.26
N ILE A 77 -6.85 -10.57 17.05
CA ILE A 77 -7.46 -10.06 15.81
C ILE A 77 -8.76 -10.80 15.46
N ASP A 78 -8.81 -12.11 15.69
CA ASP A 78 -10.03 -12.92 15.49
C ASP A 78 -11.16 -12.46 16.41
N ALA A 79 -10.85 -12.16 17.69
CA ALA A 79 -11.82 -11.64 18.65
C ALA A 79 -12.38 -10.27 18.26
N ILE A 80 -11.59 -9.44 17.56
CA ILE A 80 -12.02 -8.15 17.02
C ILE A 80 -12.78 -8.33 15.70
N GLY A 81 -12.48 -9.36 14.93
CA GLY A 81 -13.08 -9.62 13.61
C GLY A 81 -12.39 -8.89 12.46
N VAL A 82 -11.08 -8.65 12.55
CA VAL A 82 -10.26 -8.07 11.48
C VAL A 82 -9.25 -9.09 10.96
N ARG A 83 -8.72 -8.81 9.77
CA ARG A 83 -7.66 -9.58 9.10
C ARG A 83 -6.56 -8.64 8.66
N PHE A 84 -5.33 -9.13 8.61
CA PHE A 84 -4.24 -8.33 8.06
C PHE A 84 -4.25 -8.33 6.53
N VAL A 85 -4.10 -7.14 5.94
CA VAL A 85 -3.61 -6.95 4.58
C VAL A 85 -2.15 -7.39 4.55
N THR A 86 -1.34 -6.72 5.36
CA THR A 86 0.06 -7.05 5.64
C THR A 86 0.49 -6.42 6.96
N ILE A 87 1.67 -6.82 7.48
CA ILE A 87 2.36 -6.15 8.57
C ILE A 87 3.71 -5.70 8.02
N SER A 88 3.88 -4.40 7.88
CA SER A 88 5.06 -3.79 7.28
C SER A 88 6.27 -3.81 8.21
N ASN A 89 7.46 -3.66 7.64
CA ASN A 89 8.68 -3.44 8.40
C ASN A 89 8.64 -2.13 9.21
N GLY A 90 9.53 -2.00 10.18
CA GLY A 90 9.64 -0.79 11.02
C GLY A 90 10.29 -1.07 12.37
N GLY A 91 10.28 -0.07 13.24
CA GLY A 91 10.82 -0.16 14.60
C GLY A 91 12.30 -0.54 14.64
N PRO A 92 12.68 -1.65 15.33
CA PRO A 92 14.08 -2.02 15.52
C PRO A 92 14.71 -2.72 14.32
N MET A 93 13.99 -2.87 13.19
CA MET A 93 14.56 -3.47 11.98
C MET A 93 15.60 -2.55 11.35
N GLU A 94 16.60 -3.16 10.71
CA GLU A 94 17.63 -2.43 9.98
C GLU A 94 17.04 -1.68 8.76
N THR A 95 17.47 -0.44 8.55
CA THR A 95 16.91 0.45 7.52
C THR A 95 17.93 1.01 6.52
N HIS A 96 19.22 0.66 6.66
CA HIS A 96 20.28 1.13 5.76
C HIS A 96 20.42 0.22 4.54
N PHE A 97 19.40 0.24 3.68
CA PHE A 97 19.35 -0.59 2.47
C PHE A 97 20.47 -0.26 1.47
N GLU A 98 21.03 0.95 1.56
CA GLU A 98 22.14 1.41 0.74
C GLU A 98 23.51 0.87 1.19
N ASP A 99 23.61 0.30 2.40
CA ASP A 99 24.88 -0.20 2.95
C ASP A 99 24.99 -1.72 2.75
N PRO A 100 25.87 -2.20 1.85
CA PRO A 100 26.05 -3.61 1.59
C PRO A 100 26.50 -4.42 2.83
N ALA A 101 27.14 -3.78 3.82
CA ALA A 101 27.50 -4.44 5.05
C ALA A 101 26.28 -4.81 5.93
N ARG A 102 25.13 -4.24 5.65
CA ARG A 102 23.85 -4.49 6.34
C ARG A 102 22.96 -5.48 5.62
N HIS A 103 23.24 -5.82 4.36
CA HIS A 103 22.33 -6.60 3.52
C HIS A 103 21.95 -7.95 4.12
N GLU A 104 22.91 -8.71 4.65
CA GLU A 104 22.63 -10.01 5.29
C GLU A 104 21.60 -9.87 6.40
N LYS A 105 21.82 -8.94 7.34
CA LYS A 105 20.91 -8.65 8.45
C LYS A 105 19.54 -8.20 7.96
N ILE A 106 19.50 -7.32 6.95
CA ILE A 106 18.25 -6.84 6.36
C ILE A 106 17.45 -8.02 5.78
N VAL A 107 18.08 -8.86 4.96
CA VAL A 107 17.45 -10.04 4.35
C VAL A 107 16.91 -10.99 5.42
N GLU A 108 17.71 -11.34 6.43
CA GLU A 108 17.29 -12.24 7.50
C GLU A 108 16.08 -11.71 8.27
N GLN A 109 16.10 -10.43 8.64
CA GLN A 109 15.00 -9.78 9.35
C GLN A 109 13.70 -9.79 8.52
N HIS A 110 13.78 -9.50 7.22
CA HIS A 110 12.61 -9.48 6.35
C HIS A 110 12.09 -10.89 6.06
N VAL A 111 12.94 -11.90 5.89
CA VAL A 111 12.52 -13.30 5.77
C VAL A 111 11.81 -13.77 7.05
N ARG A 112 12.31 -13.39 8.21
CA ARG A 112 11.63 -13.68 9.48
C ARG A 112 10.25 -13.01 9.54
N LEU A 113 10.15 -11.74 9.10
CA LEU A 113 8.88 -11.03 9.02
C LEU A 113 7.91 -11.70 8.03
N VAL A 114 8.38 -12.15 6.88
CA VAL A 114 7.58 -12.92 5.91
C VAL A 114 6.97 -14.17 6.56
N ARG A 115 7.75 -14.94 7.30
CA ARG A 115 7.26 -16.13 8.00
C ARG A 115 6.22 -15.79 9.06
N PHE A 116 6.40 -14.67 9.75
CA PHE A 116 5.44 -14.18 10.74
C PHE A 116 4.11 -13.79 10.08
N ILE A 117 4.14 -12.94 9.05
CA ILE A 117 2.89 -12.48 8.40
C ILE A 117 2.16 -13.60 7.65
N LYS A 118 2.89 -14.60 7.17
CA LYS A 118 2.32 -15.78 6.55
C LYS A 118 1.38 -16.56 7.48
N THR A 119 1.64 -16.56 8.79
CA THR A 119 0.77 -17.22 9.77
C THR A 119 -0.62 -16.58 9.86
N PHE A 120 -0.76 -15.32 9.48
CA PHE A 120 -2.03 -14.57 9.43
C PHE A 120 -2.71 -14.63 8.06
N GLY A 121 -2.16 -15.40 7.12
CA GLY A 121 -2.72 -15.54 5.77
C GLY A 121 -2.45 -14.34 4.84
N CYS A 122 -1.51 -13.47 5.19
CA CYS A 122 -1.05 -12.42 4.26
C CYS A 122 -0.43 -13.06 3.01
N ASP A 123 -0.67 -12.47 1.84
CA ASP A 123 -0.14 -12.94 0.56
C ASP A 123 1.06 -12.13 0.06
N HIS A 124 1.33 -11.01 0.68
CA HIS A 124 2.48 -10.16 0.37
C HIS A 124 3.06 -9.47 1.60
N LEU A 125 4.35 -9.12 1.51
CA LEU A 125 5.04 -8.23 2.42
C LEU A 125 5.24 -6.88 1.73
N LYS A 126 4.70 -5.82 2.29
CA LYS A 126 5.01 -4.44 1.90
C LYS A 126 6.09 -3.90 2.81
N ILE A 127 7.07 -3.17 2.24
CA ILE A 127 8.10 -2.49 3.02
C ILE A 127 8.28 -1.03 2.63
N ASN A 128 8.75 -0.25 3.60
CA ASN A 128 9.39 1.05 3.37
C ASN A 128 10.90 0.88 3.40
N THR A 129 11.61 1.59 2.53
CA THR A 129 13.06 1.72 2.62
C THR A 129 13.46 2.75 3.69
N GLY A 130 14.75 2.84 4.00
CA GLY A 130 15.25 3.76 5.01
C GLY A 130 14.99 5.24 4.72
N ALA A 131 15.31 6.07 5.70
CA ALA A 131 15.15 7.51 5.59
C ALA A 131 16.05 8.09 4.48
N ARG A 132 15.50 9.08 3.77
CA ARG A 132 16.23 9.82 2.75
C ARG A 132 17.30 10.72 3.37
N ARG A 133 18.49 10.68 2.83
CA ARG A 133 19.57 11.62 3.20
C ARG A 133 19.26 13.02 2.65
N PRO A 134 19.81 14.10 3.26
CA PRO A 134 19.62 15.46 2.76
C PRO A 134 20.01 15.65 1.29
N ASP A 135 21.07 14.97 0.87
CA ASP A 135 21.59 15.02 -0.52
C ASP A 135 20.83 14.09 -1.48
N GLY A 136 19.82 13.39 -0.98
CA GLY A 136 19.04 12.43 -1.74
C GLY A 136 19.67 11.04 -1.82
N THR A 137 19.10 10.21 -2.69
CA THR A 137 19.58 8.84 -2.94
C THR A 137 20.48 8.86 -4.18
N THR A 138 21.74 8.51 -4.00
CA THR A 138 22.72 8.51 -5.10
C THR A 138 22.52 7.31 -6.04
N PRO A 139 23.12 7.31 -7.25
CA PRO A 139 23.09 6.14 -8.13
C PRO A 139 23.69 4.88 -7.49
N GLU A 140 24.77 5.03 -6.72
CA GLU A 140 25.37 3.88 -6.02
C GLU A 140 24.48 3.36 -4.91
N ASP A 141 23.81 4.24 -4.13
CA ASP A 141 22.80 3.82 -3.16
C ASP A 141 21.68 3.01 -3.84
N LEU A 142 21.14 3.51 -4.96
CA LEU A 142 20.08 2.83 -5.70
C LEU A 142 20.49 1.44 -6.17
N LYS A 143 21.74 1.30 -6.59
CA LYS A 143 22.31 0.01 -6.99
C LYS A 143 22.31 -0.97 -5.82
N GLN A 144 22.80 -0.55 -4.65
CA GLN A 144 22.82 -1.40 -3.46
C GLN A 144 21.40 -1.72 -2.97
N ILE A 145 20.51 -0.74 -2.97
CA ILE A 145 19.09 -0.93 -2.64
C ILE A 145 18.45 -1.96 -3.58
N ALA A 146 18.65 -1.86 -4.88
CA ALA A 146 18.08 -2.82 -5.83
C ALA A 146 18.59 -4.26 -5.57
N VAL A 147 19.88 -4.42 -5.27
CA VAL A 147 20.48 -5.73 -4.95
C VAL A 147 19.82 -6.37 -3.73
N VAL A 148 19.68 -5.63 -2.63
CA VAL A 148 19.10 -6.19 -1.40
C VAL A 148 17.59 -6.42 -1.53
N LEU A 149 16.87 -5.56 -2.25
CA LEU A 149 15.43 -5.73 -2.49
C LEU A 149 15.17 -6.98 -3.36
N ASP A 150 15.97 -7.22 -4.39
CA ASP A 150 15.82 -8.41 -5.22
C ASP A 150 16.06 -9.70 -4.42
N GLU A 151 17.09 -9.72 -3.56
CA GLU A 151 17.35 -10.87 -2.68
C GLU A 151 16.24 -11.09 -1.64
N ILE A 152 15.70 -10.03 -1.02
CA ILE A 152 14.54 -10.16 -0.13
C ILE A 152 13.35 -10.73 -0.91
N GLY A 153 13.07 -10.20 -2.10
CA GLY A 153 11.97 -10.66 -2.94
C GLY A 153 12.11 -12.12 -3.36
N ARG A 154 13.32 -12.51 -3.76
CA ARG A 154 13.64 -13.90 -4.10
C ARG A 154 13.39 -14.85 -2.92
N ARG A 155 13.81 -14.47 -1.72
CA ARG A 155 13.59 -15.27 -0.50
C ARG A 155 12.12 -15.27 -0.07
N THR A 156 11.43 -14.15 -0.23
CA THR A 156 9.99 -14.04 0.04
C THR A 156 9.17 -14.93 -0.88
N SER A 157 9.53 -15.01 -2.17
CA SER A 157 8.85 -15.87 -3.13
C SER A 157 9.04 -17.37 -2.80
N GLN A 158 10.16 -17.76 -2.20
CA GLN A 158 10.39 -19.12 -1.70
C GLN A 158 9.45 -19.51 -0.54
N GLU A 159 9.00 -18.51 0.23
CA GLU A 159 7.98 -18.71 1.27
C GLU A 159 6.54 -18.67 0.71
N GLY A 160 6.37 -18.41 -0.58
CA GLY A 160 5.09 -18.36 -1.28
C GLY A 160 4.36 -17.03 -1.19
N LEU A 161 5.03 -15.95 -0.78
CA LEU A 161 4.48 -14.59 -0.71
C LEU A 161 5.12 -13.70 -1.78
N LYS A 162 4.42 -12.61 -2.12
CA LYS A 162 4.99 -11.51 -2.91
C LYS A 162 5.75 -10.55 -1.99
N PHE A 163 6.75 -9.88 -2.54
CA PHE A 163 7.48 -8.82 -1.87
C PHE A 163 7.27 -7.51 -2.61
N ALA A 164 6.85 -6.47 -1.93
CA ALA A 164 6.51 -5.20 -2.54
C ALA A 164 7.21 -4.03 -1.85
N VAL A 165 7.79 -3.16 -2.66
CA VAL A 165 8.39 -1.90 -2.19
C VAL A 165 7.36 -0.78 -2.30
N HIS A 166 7.25 0.02 -1.26
CA HIS A 166 6.41 1.20 -1.16
C HIS A 166 7.27 2.45 -1.32
N ALA A 167 7.02 3.22 -2.39
CA ALA A 167 7.66 4.52 -2.57
C ALA A 167 7.00 5.55 -1.64
N HIS A 168 7.82 6.16 -0.81
CA HIS A 168 7.35 7.04 0.25
C HIS A 168 8.15 8.34 0.25
N MET A 169 7.49 9.49 0.37
CA MET A 169 8.17 10.77 0.59
C MET A 169 9.12 10.66 1.79
N TRP A 170 10.27 11.27 1.65
CA TRP A 170 11.35 11.27 2.66
C TRP A 170 12.03 9.90 2.89
N SER A 171 11.71 8.88 2.09
CA SER A 171 12.45 7.61 2.07
C SER A 171 13.50 7.59 0.96
N GLN A 172 14.30 6.53 0.91
CA GLN A 172 15.32 6.34 -0.11
C GLN A 172 14.74 6.17 -1.52
N ILE A 173 13.47 5.74 -1.64
CA ILE A 173 12.72 5.62 -2.89
C ILE A 173 11.51 6.54 -2.82
N GLU A 174 11.57 7.71 -3.46
CA GLU A 174 10.54 8.72 -3.33
C GLU A 174 10.05 9.27 -4.69
N ASN A 175 10.88 9.28 -5.72
CA ASN A 175 10.59 9.93 -6.99
C ASN A 175 10.68 8.98 -8.19
N ARG A 176 10.26 9.46 -9.37
CA ARG A 176 10.16 8.66 -10.60
C ARG A 176 11.51 8.01 -10.99
N ARG A 177 12.60 8.73 -10.88
CA ARG A 177 13.94 8.20 -11.21
C ARG A 177 14.31 7.01 -10.32
N GLU A 178 14.00 7.10 -9.04
CA GLU A 178 14.33 6.08 -8.05
C GLU A 178 13.44 4.84 -8.21
N ILE A 179 12.14 5.07 -8.45
CA ILE A 179 11.19 3.99 -8.76
C ILE A 179 11.60 3.25 -10.03
N ASP A 180 11.86 3.99 -11.12
CA ASP A 180 12.24 3.39 -12.40
C ASP A 180 13.56 2.62 -12.28
N TYR A 181 14.53 3.18 -11.52
CA TYR A 181 15.81 2.50 -11.33
C TYR A 181 15.62 1.17 -10.59
N VAL A 182 14.98 1.20 -9.43
CA VAL A 182 14.78 -0.02 -8.61
C VAL A 182 13.98 -1.07 -9.37
N LEU A 183 12.86 -0.69 -9.97
CA LEU A 183 12.02 -1.64 -10.70
C LEU A 183 12.67 -2.13 -12.00
N GLY A 184 13.54 -1.34 -12.61
CA GLY A 184 14.31 -1.72 -13.80
C GLY A 184 15.51 -2.61 -13.51
N HIS A 185 16.01 -2.63 -12.26
CA HIS A 185 17.18 -3.40 -11.84
C HIS A 185 16.86 -4.54 -10.86
N THR A 186 15.60 -4.89 -10.74
CA THR A 186 15.10 -6.04 -9.95
C THR A 186 14.28 -6.97 -10.83
N ASP A 187 14.29 -8.26 -10.52
CA ASP A 187 13.45 -9.23 -11.22
C ASP A 187 11.94 -8.94 -10.93
N PRO A 188 11.11 -8.74 -11.96
CA PRO A 188 9.67 -8.51 -11.78
C PRO A 188 8.91 -9.66 -11.11
N ARG A 189 9.51 -10.84 -11.01
CA ARG A 189 8.97 -11.97 -10.26
C ARG A 189 9.28 -11.88 -8.77
N ASN A 190 10.32 -11.13 -8.39
CA ASN A 190 10.78 -10.97 -7.03
C ASN A 190 10.24 -9.71 -6.38
N VAL A 191 10.27 -8.56 -7.09
CA VAL A 191 9.95 -7.26 -6.53
C VAL A 191 8.71 -6.69 -7.18
N TRP A 192 7.69 -6.49 -6.40
CA TRP A 192 6.40 -5.87 -6.72
C TRP A 192 6.36 -4.44 -6.17
N PHE A 193 5.27 -3.74 -6.37
CA PHE A 193 5.13 -2.35 -5.98
C PHE A 193 3.82 -2.10 -5.24
N VAL A 194 3.87 -1.27 -4.20
CA VAL A 194 2.70 -0.65 -3.58
C VAL A 194 2.64 0.79 -4.04
N LEU A 195 1.56 1.17 -4.71
CA LEU A 195 1.37 2.51 -5.22
C LEU A 195 0.58 3.35 -4.22
N ASP A 196 1.28 4.24 -3.53
CA ASP A 196 0.64 5.24 -2.67
C ASP A 196 0.30 6.50 -3.47
N THR A 197 -0.99 6.78 -3.60
CA THR A 197 -1.49 7.88 -4.43
C THR A 197 -1.10 9.25 -3.90
N GLY A 198 -1.02 9.42 -2.58
CA GLY A 198 -0.63 10.69 -1.94
C GLY A 198 0.85 10.97 -2.09
N HIS A 199 1.71 10.00 -1.75
CA HIS A 199 3.17 10.16 -1.87
C HIS A 199 3.60 10.36 -3.33
N ILE A 200 3.01 9.61 -4.27
CA ILE A 200 3.26 9.78 -5.71
C ILE A 200 2.85 11.18 -6.18
N THR A 201 1.67 11.67 -5.75
CA THR A 201 1.23 13.03 -6.08
C THR A 201 2.14 14.11 -5.49
N MET A 202 2.55 13.96 -4.23
CA MET A 202 3.50 14.88 -3.60
C MET A 202 4.85 14.91 -4.32
N ALA A 203 5.33 13.77 -4.77
CA ALA A 203 6.57 13.67 -5.56
C ALA A 203 6.45 14.24 -6.98
N GLY A 204 5.31 14.87 -7.32
CA GLY A 204 5.06 15.51 -8.62
C GLY A 204 4.67 14.54 -9.74
N MET A 205 4.47 13.28 -9.44
CA MET A 205 4.04 12.26 -10.40
C MET A 205 2.50 12.22 -10.48
N ASN A 206 2.01 11.65 -11.59
CA ASN A 206 0.58 11.34 -11.73
C ASN A 206 0.34 9.86 -11.35
N PRO A 207 -0.45 9.57 -10.30
CA PRO A 207 -0.66 8.20 -9.86
C PRO A 207 -1.40 7.34 -10.90
N VAL A 208 -2.29 7.92 -11.73
CA VAL A 208 -2.98 7.19 -12.81
C VAL A 208 -1.99 6.76 -13.91
N GLU A 209 -1.11 7.66 -14.32
CA GLU A 209 -0.08 7.36 -15.32
C GLU A 209 0.91 6.32 -14.80
N LEU A 210 1.32 6.43 -13.54
CA LEU A 210 2.21 5.46 -12.91
C LEU A 210 1.53 4.08 -12.81
N ALA A 211 0.25 4.02 -12.43
CA ALA A 211 -0.52 2.79 -12.39
C ALA A 211 -0.57 2.12 -13.77
N ARG A 212 -0.80 2.89 -14.84
CA ARG A 212 -0.77 2.38 -16.21
C ARG A 212 0.61 1.85 -16.61
N THR A 213 1.68 2.55 -16.20
CA THR A 213 3.05 2.16 -16.50
C THR A 213 3.44 0.85 -15.81
N LEU A 214 3.11 0.70 -14.54
CA LEU A 214 3.51 -0.44 -13.72
C LEU A 214 2.60 -1.66 -13.89
N GLY A 215 1.31 -1.43 -14.19
CA GLY A 215 0.34 -2.49 -14.51
C GLY A 215 0.30 -3.60 -13.47
N SER A 216 0.56 -4.83 -13.91
CA SER A 216 0.48 -6.03 -13.06
C SER A 216 1.57 -6.13 -11.98
N ARG A 217 2.56 -5.23 -11.96
CA ARG A 217 3.56 -5.18 -10.86
C ARG A 217 3.00 -4.54 -9.58
N ILE A 218 1.81 -3.95 -9.60
CA ILE A 218 1.18 -3.38 -8.43
C ILE A 218 0.37 -4.48 -7.73
N VAL A 219 0.64 -4.73 -6.45
CA VAL A 219 -0.09 -5.69 -5.61
C VAL A 219 -1.08 -5.03 -4.70
N GLU A 220 -0.84 -3.76 -4.36
CA GLU A 220 -1.63 -2.97 -3.43
C GLU A 220 -1.60 -1.50 -3.82
N PHE A 221 -2.71 -0.81 -3.60
CA PHE A 221 -2.78 0.65 -3.63
C PHE A 221 -3.00 1.17 -2.22
N HIS A 222 -2.16 2.12 -1.81
CA HIS A 222 -2.49 3.00 -0.71
C HIS A 222 -3.30 4.16 -1.25
N LEU A 223 -4.57 4.20 -0.88
CA LEU A 223 -5.47 5.30 -1.19
C LEU A 223 -5.25 6.39 -0.15
N LYS A 224 -4.39 7.33 -0.49
CA LYS A 224 -4.02 8.47 0.35
C LYS A 224 -4.31 9.74 -0.41
N ASP A 225 -5.06 10.65 0.20
CA ASP A 225 -5.45 11.90 -0.44
C ASP A 225 -4.58 13.08 0.00
N VAL A 226 -4.29 13.96 -0.94
CA VAL A 226 -3.42 15.11 -0.76
C VAL A 226 -3.97 16.29 -1.55
N LYS A 227 -3.92 17.50 -1.00
CA LYS A 227 -4.40 18.69 -1.70
C LYS A 227 -3.51 19.03 -2.90
N PRO A 228 -4.12 19.57 -3.99
CA PRO A 228 -3.40 19.92 -5.21
C PRO A 228 -2.21 20.86 -5.00
N GLU A 229 -2.29 21.77 -4.04
CA GLU A 229 -1.20 22.69 -3.70
C GLU A 229 0.05 22.02 -3.14
N ASN A 230 -0.06 20.77 -2.70
CA ASN A 230 1.06 19.97 -2.21
C ASN A 230 1.72 19.11 -3.31
N ARG A 231 1.24 19.25 -4.55
CA ARG A 231 1.82 18.54 -5.70
C ARG A 231 3.18 19.13 -6.08
N GLY A 232 4.21 18.31 -6.03
CA GLY A 232 5.56 18.64 -6.51
C GLY A 232 6.23 19.84 -5.84
N GLY A 233 7.49 20.08 -6.14
CA GLY A 233 8.23 21.28 -5.81
C GLY A 233 8.97 21.32 -4.46
N ALA A 234 9.53 22.50 -4.14
CA ALA A 234 10.41 22.71 -2.99
C ALA A 234 9.74 22.50 -1.62
N ARG A 235 8.41 22.61 -1.56
CA ARG A 235 7.63 22.36 -0.34
C ARG A 235 7.68 20.91 0.14
N GLN A 236 8.01 19.98 -0.74
CA GLN A 236 8.09 18.54 -0.43
C GLN A 236 9.25 18.16 0.49
N ARG A 237 10.27 19.00 0.57
CA ARG A 237 11.47 18.72 1.37
C ARG A 237 11.29 19.00 2.86
N ILE A 238 10.09 19.28 3.31
CA ILE A 238 9.80 19.55 4.71
C ILE A 238 9.51 18.21 5.41
N ALA A 239 10.48 17.31 5.41
CA ALA A 239 10.44 16.07 6.21
C ALA A 239 10.29 16.33 7.72
N THR A 240 10.59 17.54 8.15
CA THR A 240 10.56 18.00 9.53
C THR A 240 9.28 18.75 9.88
N VAL A 241 8.34 18.91 8.93
CA VAL A 241 7.06 19.55 9.24
C VAL A 241 6.30 18.67 10.22
N ASP A 242 5.93 19.25 11.33
CA ASP A 242 4.93 18.66 12.20
C ASP A 242 3.60 18.57 11.45
N GLN A 243 3.31 17.38 10.92
CA GLN A 243 2.07 17.13 10.18
C GLN A 243 0.82 17.23 11.06
N MET A 244 0.95 17.23 12.38
CA MET A 244 -0.16 17.50 13.28
C MET A 244 -0.52 18.99 13.26
N ALA A 245 0.47 19.88 13.19
CA ALA A 245 0.25 21.31 13.06
C ALA A 245 -0.04 21.74 11.61
N HIS A 246 0.55 21.04 10.64
CA HIS A 246 0.48 21.35 9.21
C HIS A 246 0.15 20.09 8.39
N PRO A 247 -1.09 19.61 8.42
CA PRO A 247 -1.47 18.37 7.76
C PRO A 247 -1.33 18.47 6.24
N ILE A 248 -0.77 17.41 5.66
CA ILE A 248 -0.51 17.28 4.23
C ILE A 248 -1.53 16.35 3.60
N PHE A 249 -1.82 15.25 4.30
CA PHE A 249 -2.77 14.23 3.87
C PHE A 249 -4.11 14.42 4.56
N PHE A 250 -5.17 14.03 3.87
CA PHE A 250 -6.56 14.24 4.27
C PHE A 250 -7.36 12.96 4.07
N PRO A 251 -8.50 12.79 4.76
CA PRO A 251 -9.46 11.75 4.42
C PRO A 251 -9.81 11.78 2.93
N LEU A 252 -10.13 10.61 2.37
CA LEU A 252 -10.45 10.50 0.94
C LEU A 252 -11.60 11.43 0.57
N GLY A 253 -11.41 12.17 -0.51
CA GLY A 253 -12.36 13.17 -1.02
C GLY A 253 -12.19 14.58 -0.44
N GLU A 254 -11.36 14.76 0.59
CA GLU A 254 -11.02 16.11 1.12
C GLU A 254 -9.73 16.68 0.48
N GLY A 255 -9.03 15.92 -0.34
CA GLY A 255 -7.84 16.33 -1.11
C GLY A 255 -8.14 16.58 -2.59
N GLY A 256 -7.25 16.14 -3.46
CA GLY A 256 -7.37 16.37 -4.90
C GLY A 256 -6.78 15.26 -5.77
N VAL A 257 -6.61 14.05 -5.23
CA VAL A 257 -6.23 12.88 -6.01
C VAL A 257 -7.43 12.41 -6.84
N ASP A 258 -7.21 12.13 -8.13
CA ASP A 258 -8.26 11.64 -9.02
C ASP A 258 -8.49 10.13 -8.84
N PHE A 259 -9.12 9.75 -7.72
CA PHE A 259 -9.49 8.37 -7.45
C PHE A 259 -10.46 7.78 -8.48
N PRO A 260 -11.47 8.53 -9.00
CA PRO A 260 -12.31 8.01 -10.07
C PRO A 260 -11.51 7.55 -11.30
N ALA A 261 -10.49 8.29 -11.73
CA ALA A 261 -9.63 7.90 -12.85
C ALA A 261 -8.77 6.67 -12.54
N ILE A 262 -8.26 6.54 -11.29
CA ILE A 262 -7.58 5.33 -10.83
C ILE A 262 -8.54 4.14 -10.91
N MET A 263 -9.72 4.25 -10.33
CA MET A 263 -10.71 3.16 -10.33
C MET A 263 -11.19 2.79 -11.74
N ALA A 264 -11.31 3.76 -12.65
CA ALA A 264 -11.63 3.49 -14.05
C ALA A 264 -10.55 2.61 -14.69
N HIS A 265 -9.28 2.95 -14.47
CA HIS A 265 -8.15 2.16 -14.97
C HIS A 265 -8.11 0.75 -14.36
N LEU A 266 -8.32 0.60 -13.06
CA LEU A 266 -8.32 -0.72 -12.41
C LEU A 266 -9.44 -1.62 -12.95
N ARG A 267 -10.62 -1.04 -13.26
CA ARG A 267 -11.71 -1.76 -13.91
C ARG A 267 -11.36 -2.17 -15.36
N GLU A 268 -10.74 -1.26 -16.11
CA GLU A 268 -10.30 -1.51 -17.49
C GLU A 268 -9.38 -2.74 -17.60
N ILE A 269 -8.43 -2.87 -16.67
CA ILE A 269 -7.47 -3.98 -16.67
C ILE A 269 -7.92 -5.19 -15.83
N ALA A 270 -9.14 -5.18 -15.30
CA ALA A 270 -9.68 -6.20 -14.39
C ALA A 270 -8.70 -6.50 -13.21
N TRP A 271 -8.08 -5.45 -12.67
CA TRP A 271 -7.12 -5.58 -11.57
C TRP A 271 -7.77 -6.12 -10.30
N GLN A 272 -7.06 -6.94 -9.56
CA GLN A 272 -7.47 -7.51 -8.29
C GLN A 272 -6.35 -7.33 -7.27
N GLY A 273 -6.70 -7.01 -6.03
CA GLY A 273 -5.74 -6.80 -4.96
C GLY A 273 -6.30 -5.98 -3.81
N TYR A 274 -5.43 -5.31 -3.10
CA TYR A 274 -5.79 -4.54 -1.91
C TYR A 274 -5.85 -3.05 -2.21
N LEU A 275 -6.92 -2.42 -1.76
CA LEU A 275 -7.10 -0.96 -1.74
C LEU A 275 -7.11 -0.52 -0.28
N THR A 276 -5.98 -0.06 0.21
CA THR A 276 -5.78 0.28 1.62
C THR A 276 -5.86 1.78 1.81
N VAL A 277 -6.85 2.25 2.55
CA VAL A 277 -6.97 3.66 2.94
C VAL A 277 -5.81 4.01 3.87
N GLU A 278 -5.12 5.10 3.61
CA GLU A 278 -4.02 5.55 4.47
C GLU A 278 -4.13 7.03 4.81
N LEU A 279 -3.89 7.33 6.09
CA LEU A 279 -3.83 8.69 6.62
C LEU A 279 -2.75 8.76 7.70
N ASP A 280 -1.69 9.58 7.47
CA ASP A 280 -0.58 9.70 8.42
C ASP A 280 -0.99 10.39 9.73
N THR A 281 -1.87 11.38 9.63
CA THR A 281 -2.27 12.22 10.77
C THR A 281 -3.74 12.62 10.70
N SER A 282 -4.38 12.72 11.86
CA SER A 282 -5.76 13.21 11.98
C SER A 282 -5.84 14.30 13.05
N PRO A 283 -5.34 15.53 12.76
CA PRO A 283 -5.19 16.58 13.76
C PRO A 283 -6.51 17.29 14.12
N PHE A 284 -7.50 17.26 13.23
CA PHE A 284 -8.74 18.05 13.41
C PHE A 284 -9.91 17.23 13.96
N ARG A 285 -9.75 15.91 14.00
CA ARG A 285 -10.79 14.96 14.42
C ARG A 285 -10.17 13.64 14.84
N PRO A 286 -10.89 12.80 15.60
CA PRO A 286 -10.39 11.45 15.91
C PRO A 286 -10.12 10.64 14.62
N PRO A 287 -9.11 9.76 14.59
CA PRO A 287 -8.83 8.91 13.42
C PRO A 287 -10.02 8.07 12.96
N GLN A 288 -10.85 7.60 13.88
CA GLN A 288 -12.09 6.87 13.56
C GLN A 288 -13.07 7.71 12.71
N GLU A 289 -13.18 8.99 12.96
CA GLU A 289 -14.03 9.88 12.16
C GLU A 289 -13.44 10.10 10.77
N SER A 290 -12.14 10.30 10.65
CA SER A 290 -11.44 10.37 9.37
C SER A 290 -11.59 9.07 8.56
N ALA A 291 -11.53 7.92 9.22
CA ALA A 291 -11.78 6.62 8.60
C ALA A 291 -13.22 6.51 8.08
N ARG A 292 -14.20 7.04 8.81
CA ARG A 292 -15.61 7.07 8.37
C ARG A 292 -15.82 7.96 7.14
N ILE A 293 -15.20 9.13 7.10
CA ILE A 293 -15.24 10.03 5.92
C ILE A 293 -14.66 9.32 4.70
N SER A 294 -13.51 8.67 4.85
CA SER A 294 -12.90 7.90 3.77
C SER A 294 -13.79 6.75 3.31
N LYS A 295 -14.41 6.01 4.23
CA LYS A 295 -15.39 4.97 3.89
C LYS A 295 -16.57 5.53 3.09
N GLU A 296 -17.16 6.62 3.54
CA GLU A 296 -18.28 7.24 2.84
C GLU A 296 -17.91 7.64 1.41
N TYR A 297 -16.69 8.14 1.18
CA TYR A 297 -16.19 8.44 -0.14
C TYR A 297 -16.04 7.17 -1.00
N LEU A 298 -15.49 6.10 -0.45
CA LEU A 298 -15.37 4.80 -1.13
C LEU A 298 -16.74 4.28 -1.57
N GLU A 299 -17.73 4.30 -0.69
CA GLU A 299 -19.08 3.78 -0.98
C GLU A 299 -19.88 4.69 -1.92
N LYS A 300 -19.96 5.99 -1.61
CA LYS A 300 -20.85 6.94 -2.31
C LYS A 300 -20.27 7.44 -3.63
N THR A 301 -18.95 7.62 -3.71
CA THR A 301 -18.28 8.21 -4.88
C THR A 301 -17.60 7.16 -5.77
N LEU A 302 -16.90 6.21 -5.17
CA LEU A 302 -16.20 5.18 -5.92
C LEU A 302 -17.02 3.90 -6.13
N HIS A 303 -18.18 3.79 -5.47
CA HIS A 303 -19.11 2.66 -5.53
C HIS A 303 -18.43 1.33 -5.18
N LEU A 304 -17.63 1.35 -4.09
CA LEU A 304 -16.94 0.19 -3.55
C LEU A 304 -17.69 -0.35 -2.34
N ASP A 305 -17.74 -1.67 -2.21
CA ASP A 305 -18.35 -2.36 -1.08
C ASP A 305 -17.25 -2.86 -0.12
N LEU A 306 -17.27 -2.38 1.12
CA LEU A 306 -16.31 -2.80 2.15
C LEU A 306 -16.63 -4.18 2.74
N SER A 307 -17.80 -4.72 2.47
CA SER A 307 -18.21 -6.05 2.95
C SER A 307 -17.71 -7.21 2.09
N ALA A 308 -17.07 -6.89 0.95
CA ALA A 308 -16.64 -7.87 -0.04
C ALA A 308 -15.32 -8.59 0.34
#